data_29486f63ef1375f9599aeafe938422bb
#
_entry.id   29486f63ef1375f9599aeafe938422bb
#
_cell.length_a   1.000
_cell.length_b   1.000
_cell.length_c   1.000
_cell.angle_alpha   90.00
_cell.angle_beta   90.00
_cell.angle_gamma   90.00
#
_symmetry.space_group_name_H-M   'P 1'
#
loop_
_entity.id
_entity.type
_entity.pdbx_description
1 polymer ?
#
loop_
_entity_poly.entity_id
_entity_poly.type
_entity_poly.pdbx_seq_one_letter_code
_entity_poly.pdbx_strand_id
1 'polypeptide(L)'
;MEHRIYLTDLHAYNNGELIGDWVNIEEFDRQKHNFGEICRRCGIKDGHEFFVSDWESSFNIGEYCDAEDLYRISEILHKNFSDDE
;
A
#
# COMPACT_ATOMS: atom_id res chain seq x y z
N MET A 1 11.31 1.62 -12.93
CA MET A 1 11.39 1.95 -11.50
C MET A 1 10.18 1.40 -10.78
N GLU A 2 10.42 0.76 -9.64
CA GLU A 2 9.31 0.22 -8.87
C GLU A 2 8.83 1.25 -7.86
N HIS A 3 7.55 1.24 -7.63
CA HIS A 3 6.92 2.09 -6.63
C HIS A 3 6.28 1.18 -5.60
N ARG A 4 6.85 1.15 -4.40
CA ARG A 4 6.36 0.22 -3.39
C ARG A 4 6.34 0.87 -2.02
N ILE A 5 5.53 0.30 -1.16
CA ILE A 5 5.36 0.78 0.21
C ILE A 5 5.55 -0.38 1.17
N TYR A 6 5.95 -0.06 2.39
CA TYR A 6 5.94 -1.04 3.48
C TYR A 6 4.67 -0.81 4.28
N LEU A 7 3.74 -1.72 4.13
CA LEU A 7 2.41 -1.62 4.74
C LEU A 7 2.44 -2.32 6.08
N THR A 8 2.13 -1.60 7.14
CA THR A 8 2.36 -2.04 8.51
C THR A 8 1.07 -2.05 9.31
N ASP A 9 0.91 -3.07 10.17
CA ASP A 9 -0.21 -3.15 11.10
C ASP A 9 0.04 -2.17 12.24
N LEU A 10 -0.77 -1.12 12.30
CA LEU A 10 -0.57 -0.07 13.30
C LEU A 10 -0.82 -0.57 14.71
N HIS A 11 -1.82 -1.43 14.88
CA HIS A 11 -2.12 -1.97 16.21
C HIS A 11 -0.94 -2.79 16.75
N ALA A 12 -0.39 -3.65 15.91
CA ALA A 12 0.79 -4.44 16.30
C ALA A 12 1.98 -3.55 16.57
N TYR A 13 2.17 -2.53 15.74
CA TYR A 13 3.28 -1.61 15.91
C TYR A 13 3.23 -0.93 17.28
N ASN A 14 2.03 -0.50 17.70
CA ASN A 14 1.86 0.15 18.98
C ASN A 14 2.11 -0.80 20.15
N ASN A 15 2.03 -2.10 19.91
CA ASN A 15 2.31 -3.12 20.92
C ASN A 15 3.73 -3.65 20.83
N GLY A 16 4.58 -3.01 20.06
CA GLY A 16 5.97 -3.41 19.97
C GLY A 16 6.26 -4.51 18.97
N GLU A 17 5.30 -4.85 18.12
CA GLU A 17 5.46 -5.88 17.11
C GLU A 17 5.55 -5.24 15.73
N LEU A 18 6.43 -5.78 14.90
CA LEU A 18 6.60 -5.26 13.55
C LEU A 18 5.99 -6.26 12.57
N ILE A 19 4.75 -6.01 12.19
CA ILE A 19 4.02 -6.87 11.27
C ILE A 19 3.68 -6.07 10.02
N GLY A 20 4.17 -6.52 8.87
CA GLY A 20 3.92 -5.84 7.60
C GLY A 20 4.77 -6.43 6.51
N ASP A 21 4.70 -5.84 5.33
CA ASP A 21 5.48 -6.33 4.20
C ASP A 21 5.51 -5.26 3.11
N TRP A 22 6.44 -5.43 2.18
CA TRP A 22 6.54 -4.58 1.00
C TRP A 22 5.46 -4.95 0.00
N VAL A 23 4.85 -3.95 -0.60
CA VAL A 23 3.82 -4.13 -1.60
C VAL A 23 4.08 -3.16 -2.74
N ASN A 24 4.01 -3.65 -3.97
CA ASN A 24 4.04 -2.77 -5.13
C ASN A 24 2.72 -2.02 -5.21
N ILE A 25 2.79 -0.70 -5.35
CA ILE A 25 1.58 0.11 -5.38
C ILE A 25 0.69 -0.29 -6.55
N GLU A 26 1.29 -0.76 -7.63
CA GLU A 26 0.51 -1.18 -8.81
C GLU A 26 -0.39 -2.37 -8.56
N GLU A 27 -0.20 -3.09 -7.46
CA GLU A 27 -1.08 -4.21 -7.12
C GLU A 27 -2.44 -3.77 -6.63
N PHE A 28 -2.57 -2.54 -6.14
CA PHE A 28 -3.85 -2.05 -5.64
C PHE A 28 -4.77 -1.78 -6.83
N ASP A 29 -5.97 -2.33 -6.79
CA ASP A 29 -6.91 -2.23 -7.89
C ASP A 29 -8.29 -1.90 -7.33
N ARG A 30 -8.73 -0.67 -7.60
CA ARG A 30 -10.01 -0.18 -7.07
C ARG A 30 -11.17 -1.05 -7.55
N GLN A 31 -11.11 -1.50 -8.79
CA GLN A 31 -12.21 -2.29 -9.34
C GLN A 31 -12.33 -3.64 -8.68
N LYS A 32 -11.23 -4.17 -8.18
CA LYS A 32 -11.22 -5.45 -7.47
C LYS A 32 -11.44 -5.29 -5.98
N HIS A 33 -11.40 -4.06 -5.48
CA HIS A 33 -11.51 -3.79 -4.05
C HIS A 33 -10.56 -4.66 -3.24
N ASN A 34 -9.32 -4.76 -3.69
CA ASN A 34 -8.40 -5.75 -3.16
C ASN A 34 -7.53 -5.24 -2.01
N PHE A 35 -7.80 -4.04 -1.51
CA PHE A 35 -6.96 -3.48 -0.44
C PHE A 35 -6.94 -4.37 0.78
N GLY A 36 -8.12 -4.85 1.22
CA GLY A 36 -8.20 -5.72 2.40
C GLY A 36 -7.44 -7.02 2.21
N GLU A 37 -7.52 -7.58 1.01
CA GLU A 37 -6.81 -8.82 0.71
C GLU A 37 -5.30 -8.60 0.78
N ILE A 38 -4.82 -7.48 0.26
CA ILE A 38 -3.40 -7.16 0.32
C ILE A 38 -2.96 -6.98 1.77
N CYS A 39 -3.79 -6.32 2.58
CA CYS A 39 -3.48 -6.16 4.00
C CYS A 39 -3.33 -7.53 4.67
N ARG A 40 -4.22 -8.46 4.38
CA ARG A 40 -4.13 -9.80 4.96
C ARG A 40 -2.86 -10.51 4.54
N ARG A 41 -2.44 -10.32 3.29
CA ARG A 41 -1.16 -10.90 2.83
C ARG A 41 0.02 -10.36 3.63
N CYS A 42 -0.07 -9.12 4.06
CA CYS A 42 0.98 -8.49 4.85
C CYS A 42 0.93 -8.87 6.32
N GLY A 43 -0.06 -9.64 6.73
CA GLY A 43 -0.20 -10.05 8.12
C GLY A 43 -1.04 -9.11 8.96
N ILE A 44 -1.67 -8.12 8.34
CA ILE A 44 -2.50 -7.16 9.06
C ILE A 44 -3.86 -7.80 9.32
N LYS A 45 -4.24 -7.87 10.59
CA LYS A 45 -5.49 -8.52 10.96
C LYS A 45 -6.69 -7.66 10.63
N ASP A 46 -7.81 -8.32 10.34
CA ASP A 46 -9.06 -7.61 10.09
C ASP A 46 -9.41 -6.76 11.29
N GLY A 47 -9.83 -5.54 11.01
CA GLY A 47 -10.20 -4.61 12.08
C GLY A 47 -9.04 -3.80 12.62
N HIS A 48 -7.82 -4.14 12.29
CA HIS A 48 -6.66 -3.35 12.70
C HIS A 48 -6.46 -2.23 11.69
N GLU A 49 -5.94 -1.11 12.18
CA GLU A 49 -5.54 -0.03 11.30
C GLU A 49 -4.17 -0.31 10.73
N PHE A 50 -3.88 0.34 9.63
CA PHE A 50 -2.60 0.21 8.96
C PHE A 50 -1.94 1.58 8.82
N PHE A 51 -0.65 1.59 8.54
CA PHE A 51 0.00 2.80 8.07
C PHE A 51 1.17 2.42 7.16
N VAL A 52 1.62 3.40 6.38
CA VAL A 52 2.77 3.21 5.50
C VAL A 52 3.99 3.66 6.27
N SER A 53 4.84 2.71 6.67
CA SER A 53 5.99 3.04 7.51
C SER A 53 7.24 3.34 6.69
N ASP A 54 7.24 2.95 5.42
CA ASP A 54 8.37 3.26 4.54
C ASP A 54 7.88 3.19 3.10
N TRP A 55 8.60 3.80 2.20
CA TRP A 55 8.22 3.74 0.79
C TRP A 55 9.43 3.98 -0.10
N GLU A 56 9.34 3.41 -1.31
CA GLU A 56 10.29 3.63 -2.37
C GLU A 56 9.50 4.01 -3.60
N SER A 57 9.49 5.29 -3.93
CA SER A 57 8.68 5.78 -5.02
C SER A 57 9.13 7.19 -5.36
N SER A 58 8.88 7.59 -6.60
CA SER A 58 9.08 8.99 -6.99
C SER A 58 7.93 9.88 -6.52
N PHE A 59 6.86 9.27 -6.03
CA PHE A 59 5.75 10.04 -5.44
C PHE A 59 6.03 10.28 -3.97
N ASN A 60 5.49 11.38 -3.47
CA ASN A 60 5.57 11.70 -2.05
C ASN A 60 4.42 10.99 -1.33
N ILE A 61 4.69 9.79 -0.86
CA ILE A 61 3.63 8.94 -0.30
C ILE A 61 3.18 9.41 1.09
N GLY A 62 4.11 9.44 2.03
CA GLY A 62 3.78 9.85 3.40
C GLY A 62 3.16 8.74 4.23
N GLU A 63 3.21 8.93 5.56
CA GLU A 63 2.71 7.93 6.50
C GLU A 63 1.19 7.85 6.54
N TYR A 64 0.52 8.91 6.15
CA TYR A 64 -0.93 9.00 6.29
C TYR A 64 -1.67 8.69 5.00
N CYS A 65 -0.99 8.02 4.10
CA CYS A 65 -1.57 7.57 2.85
C CYS A 65 -2.63 6.50 3.16
N ASP A 66 -3.86 6.70 2.70
CA ASP A 66 -4.91 5.72 2.96
C ASP A 66 -5.18 4.88 1.71
N ALA A 67 -6.17 3.99 1.82
CA ALA A 67 -6.48 3.07 0.73
C ALA A 67 -6.87 3.82 -0.53
N GLU A 68 -7.62 4.89 -0.40
CA GLU A 68 -8.04 5.67 -1.56
C GLU A 68 -6.84 6.28 -2.27
N ASP A 69 -5.89 6.79 -1.51
CA ASP A 69 -4.68 7.36 -2.10
C ASP A 69 -3.88 6.30 -2.85
N LEU A 70 -3.81 5.10 -2.30
CA LEU A 70 -3.06 4.02 -2.94
C LEU A 70 -3.72 3.58 -4.24
N TYR A 71 -5.05 3.49 -4.25
CA TYR A 71 -5.76 3.18 -5.49
C TYR A 71 -5.51 4.26 -6.53
N ARG A 72 -5.54 5.53 -6.12
CA ARG A 72 -5.34 6.63 -7.05
C ARG A 72 -3.94 6.61 -7.65
N ILE A 73 -2.93 6.39 -6.82
CA ILE A 73 -1.56 6.32 -7.31
C ILE A 73 -1.40 5.15 -8.25
N SER A 74 -1.98 4.00 -7.92
CA SER A 74 -1.93 2.83 -8.78
C SER A 74 -2.54 3.14 -10.14
N GLU A 75 -3.67 3.82 -10.16
CA GLU A 75 -4.32 4.19 -11.43
C GLU A 75 -3.44 5.09 -12.26
N ILE A 76 -2.77 6.04 -11.61
CA ILE A 76 -1.85 6.93 -12.31
C ILE A 76 -0.69 6.15 -12.90
N LEU A 77 -0.14 5.22 -12.14
CA LEU A 77 0.99 4.43 -12.62
C LEU A 77 0.60 3.59 -13.82
N HIS A 78 -0.56 2.93 -13.75
CA HIS A 78 -1.01 2.12 -14.88
C HIS A 78 -1.27 2.97 -16.10
N LYS A 79 -1.88 4.13 -15.90
CA LYS A 79 -2.22 4.98 -17.02
C LYS A 79 -0.99 5.54 -17.70
N ASN A 80 0.00 5.95 -16.92
CA ASN A 80 1.16 6.63 -17.48
C ASN A 80 2.18 5.69 -18.08
N PHE A 81 2.26 4.47 -17.57
CA PHE A 81 3.31 3.57 -18.01
C PHE A 81 2.83 2.49 -18.95
N SER A 82 1.54 2.17 -18.92
CA SER A 82 1.02 1.14 -19.81
C SER A 82 0.82 1.66 -21.24
N ASP A 83 0.76 2.96 -21.43
CA ASP A 83 0.58 3.55 -22.73
C ASP A 83 1.88 3.83 -23.44
N ASP A 84 2.96 3.42 -22.90
CA ASP A 84 4.25 3.86 -23.32
C ASP A 84 4.90 2.87 -24.27
N GLU A 85 4.25 2.57 -25.35
CA GLU A 85 4.83 1.68 -26.34
C GLU A 85 5.57 2.37 -27.40
#